data_e0b019e4a11ff8561294c352197ff8ea
#
_entry.id   e0b019e4a11ff8561294c352197ff8ea
#
_cell.length_a   1.000
_cell.length_b   1.000
_cell.length_c   1.000
_cell.angle_alpha   90.00
_cell.angle_beta   90.00
_cell.angle_gamma   90.00
#
_symmetry.space_group_name_H-M   'P 1'
#
loop_
_entity.id
_entity.type
_entity.pdbx_description
1 polymer ?
#
loop_
_entity_poly.entity_id
_entity_poly.type
_entity_poly.pdbx_seq_one_letter_code
_entity_poly.pdbx_strand_id
1 'polypeptide(L)'
;MISRKSLITASILITCLMAVATSALADEQGFSVEAWGQSFKSAVKAKNSQEMLNLLDMKVLEKSALTCVDCSTKEKLQTARKLFAKKQFDQSLELYNQIPKGTDYWFQAVEEKGWNYFRQNDSEKALAQSKTLLSPQFSEVVGTEAYFLQSLTQLKICDYKGIFATHEMFKEKQKGRVVDVQKLASTGMNEAFAKVVAKADLFPLVAKDLGDSFLHLPVLYYKDLELQGQLLKFKVSQKALEVLKAEDGGMLKLQATLDKMNQDSFKKMKARLATLAEDETKENSKIVQKLNLIEVEAIQRIHTDLSLSKDLYSKGKFKDTQEDQLVFMDDGRPWIDELDKFEVSAKACPQGIRRKM
;
A
#
# COMPACT_ATOMS: atom_id res chain seq x y z
N MET A 1 -51.65 17.68 -49.49
CA MET A 1 -52.02 16.78 -48.36
C MET A 1 -50.74 16.05 -47.94
N ILE A 2 -49.99 16.60 -46.99
CA ILE A 2 -48.78 15.99 -46.48
C ILE A 2 -49.09 15.38 -45.11
N SER A 3 -48.87 14.08 -45.02
CA SER A 3 -49.29 13.19 -43.95
C SER A 3 -48.70 13.53 -42.59
N ARG A 4 -49.54 13.73 -41.57
CA ARG A 4 -49.22 14.02 -40.17
C ARG A 4 -48.60 12.84 -39.39
N LYS A 5 -48.11 11.79 -40.03
CA LYS A 5 -47.60 10.57 -39.36
C LYS A 5 -46.08 10.49 -39.18
N SER A 6 -45.34 11.50 -39.67
CA SER A 6 -43.84 11.46 -39.67
C SER A 6 -43.17 12.24 -38.52
N LEU A 7 -43.93 12.88 -37.62
CA LEU A 7 -43.36 13.74 -36.57
C LEU A 7 -43.33 13.11 -35.15
N ILE A 8 -43.94 11.93 -34.97
CA ILE A 8 -44.00 11.30 -33.63
C ILE A 8 -42.87 10.29 -33.42
N THR A 9 -42.26 9.78 -34.47
CA THR A 9 -41.14 8.80 -34.35
C THR A 9 -39.77 9.43 -34.12
N ALA A 10 -39.58 10.73 -34.37
CA ALA A 10 -38.30 11.40 -34.15
C ALA A 10 -38.08 11.85 -32.68
N SER A 11 -39.16 12.05 -31.89
CA SER A 11 -39.05 12.51 -30.50
C SER A 11 -38.72 11.38 -29.51
N ILE A 12 -38.98 10.11 -29.83
CA ILE A 12 -38.73 8.98 -28.93
C ILE A 12 -37.29 8.48 -29.04
N LEU A 13 -36.65 8.70 -30.19
CA LEU A 13 -35.24 8.29 -30.39
C LEU A 13 -34.21 9.24 -29.72
N ILE A 14 -34.56 10.51 -29.50
CA ILE A 14 -33.64 11.49 -28.88
C ILE A 14 -33.62 11.33 -27.36
N THR A 15 -34.68 10.88 -26.73
CA THR A 15 -34.71 10.63 -25.27
C THR A 15 -34.00 9.35 -24.86
N CYS A 16 -33.85 8.35 -25.72
CA CYS A 16 -33.09 7.15 -25.42
C CYS A 16 -31.57 7.35 -25.57
N LEU A 17 -31.11 8.30 -26.41
CA LEU A 17 -29.65 8.56 -26.58
C LEU A 17 -29.07 9.40 -25.44
N MET A 18 -29.85 10.16 -24.71
CA MET A 18 -29.37 10.95 -23.55
C MET A 18 -29.25 10.12 -22.27
N ALA A 19 -29.93 8.99 -22.17
CA ALA A 19 -29.83 8.10 -21.00
C ALA A 19 -28.61 7.17 -21.04
N VAL A 20 -27.97 6.97 -22.20
CA VAL A 20 -26.78 6.10 -22.35
C VAL A 20 -25.49 6.91 -22.20
N ALA A 21 -25.53 8.23 -22.41
CA ALA A 21 -24.34 9.08 -22.28
C ALA A 21 -23.99 9.47 -20.83
N THR A 22 -24.90 9.27 -19.88
CA THR A 22 -24.64 9.55 -18.45
C THR A 22 -24.08 8.36 -17.67
N SER A 23 -24.10 7.16 -18.24
CA SER A 23 -23.51 5.97 -17.60
C SER A 23 -22.03 5.72 -17.96
N ALA A 24 -21.50 6.41 -18.97
CA ALA A 24 -20.10 6.21 -19.41
C ALA A 24 -19.09 7.17 -18.76
N LEU A 25 -19.55 8.17 -18.00
CA LEU A 25 -18.67 9.11 -17.27
C LEU A 25 -18.61 8.85 -15.75
N ALA A 26 -19.26 7.80 -15.27
CA ALA A 26 -19.28 7.44 -13.84
C ALA A 26 -18.15 6.47 -13.42
N ASP A 27 -17.26 6.09 -14.34
CA ASP A 27 -16.33 4.96 -14.13
C ASP A 27 -14.92 5.37 -13.64
N GLU A 28 -14.64 6.67 -13.45
CA GLU A 28 -13.34 7.13 -12.90
C GLU A 28 -13.42 7.82 -11.52
N GLN A 29 -14.61 8.10 -11.03
CA GLN A 29 -14.76 8.69 -9.70
C GLN A 29 -15.33 7.66 -8.75
N GLY A 30 -14.51 7.23 -7.76
CA GLY A 30 -14.94 6.32 -6.70
C GLY A 30 -16.23 6.79 -6.01
N PHE A 31 -16.84 5.93 -5.20
CA PHE A 31 -18.04 6.25 -4.45
C PHE A 31 -17.78 7.37 -3.43
N SER A 32 -18.54 8.46 -3.48
CA SER A 32 -18.47 9.57 -2.51
C SER A 32 -19.62 9.46 -1.50
N VAL A 33 -19.29 9.46 -0.21
CA VAL A 33 -20.25 9.48 0.89
C VAL A 33 -21.05 10.78 0.89
N GLU A 34 -20.43 11.91 0.55
CA GLU A 34 -21.11 13.21 0.47
C GLU A 34 -22.15 13.22 -0.65
N ALA A 35 -21.79 12.76 -1.86
CA ALA A 35 -22.72 12.65 -2.98
C ALA A 35 -23.90 11.69 -2.67
N TRP A 36 -23.60 10.56 -2.03
CA TRP A 36 -24.62 9.64 -1.53
C TRP A 36 -25.53 10.33 -0.51
N GLY A 37 -24.96 11.11 0.42
CA GLY A 37 -25.71 11.85 1.43
C GLY A 37 -26.69 12.85 0.82
N GLN A 38 -26.36 13.50 -0.29
CA GLN A 38 -27.28 14.39 -1.01
C GLN A 38 -28.45 13.61 -1.62
N SER A 39 -28.20 12.44 -2.20
CA SER A 39 -29.25 11.55 -2.71
C SER A 39 -30.17 11.08 -1.59
N PHE A 40 -29.61 10.67 -0.46
CA PHE A 40 -30.36 10.26 0.72
C PHE A 40 -31.21 11.41 1.27
N LYS A 41 -30.65 12.63 1.36
CA LYS A 41 -31.38 13.83 1.76
C LYS A 41 -32.57 14.11 0.85
N SER A 42 -32.41 13.95 -0.45
CA SER A 42 -33.49 14.12 -1.42
C SER A 42 -34.64 13.10 -1.21
N ALA A 43 -34.28 11.83 -0.96
CA ALA A 43 -35.24 10.77 -0.67
C ALA A 43 -36.00 11.01 0.65
N VAL A 44 -35.31 11.53 1.69
CA VAL A 44 -35.92 11.90 2.98
C VAL A 44 -36.94 13.05 2.77
N LYS A 45 -36.57 14.11 2.06
CA LYS A 45 -37.47 15.24 1.74
C LYS A 45 -38.68 14.81 0.94
N ALA A 46 -38.50 13.92 -0.03
CA ALA A 46 -39.60 13.35 -0.82
C ALA A 46 -40.43 12.34 -0.05
N LYS A 47 -40.08 11.98 1.19
CA LYS A 47 -40.69 10.91 1.98
C LYS A 47 -40.77 9.57 1.24
N ASN A 48 -39.81 9.30 0.35
CA ASN A 48 -39.76 8.09 -0.45
C ASN A 48 -39.07 6.96 0.33
N SER A 49 -39.87 6.20 1.08
CA SER A 49 -39.34 5.12 1.93
C SER A 49 -38.61 4.02 1.15
N GLN A 50 -39.10 3.70 -0.07
CA GLN A 50 -38.48 2.66 -0.90
C GLN A 50 -37.07 3.08 -1.36
N GLU A 51 -36.90 4.31 -1.78
CA GLU A 51 -35.61 4.86 -2.20
C GLU A 51 -34.63 4.95 -1.03
N MET A 52 -35.09 5.39 0.15
CA MET A 52 -34.29 5.39 1.37
C MET A 52 -33.77 3.98 1.71
N LEU A 53 -34.63 2.95 1.62
CA LEU A 53 -34.22 1.57 1.89
C LEU A 53 -33.23 1.06 0.82
N ASN A 54 -33.43 1.40 -0.44
CA ASN A 54 -32.49 1.03 -1.51
C ASN A 54 -31.12 1.68 -1.31
N LEU A 55 -31.08 2.96 -0.92
CA LEU A 55 -29.84 3.67 -0.62
C LEU A 55 -29.12 3.14 0.62
N LEU A 56 -29.82 2.50 1.54
CA LEU A 56 -29.28 1.89 2.76
C LEU A 56 -28.99 0.38 2.60
N ASP A 57 -29.15 -0.20 1.41
CA ASP A 57 -28.72 -1.57 1.17
C ASP A 57 -27.20 -1.67 1.15
N MET A 58 -26.64 -1.99 2.31
CA MET A 58 -25.19 -2.10 2.50
C MET A 58 -24.52 -3.12 1.59
N LYS A 59 -25.21 -4.17 1.15
CA LYS A 59 -24.64 -5.16 0.23
C LYS A 59 -24.42 -4.58 -1.16
N VAL A 60 -25.41 -3.81 -1.63
CA VAL A 60 -25.32 -3.10 -2.91
C VAL A 60 -24.25 -2.01 -2.84
N LEU A 61 -24.25 -1.21 -1.76
CA LEU A 61 -23.27 -0.15 -1.54
C LEU A 61 -21.83 -0.68 -1.47
N GLU A 62 -21.57 -1.71 -0.69
CA GLU A 62 -20.23 -2.31 -0.61
C GLU A 62 -19.75 -2.81 -1.98
N LYS A 63 -20.63 -3.46 -2.72
CA LYS A 63 -20.29 -3.98 -4.06
C LYS A 63 -19.94 -2.85 -5.04
N SER A 64 -20.65 -1.72 -4.98
CA SER A 64 -20.41 -0.57 -5.87
C SER A 64 -19.22 0.29 -5.38
N ALA A 65 -19.14 0.58 -4.08
CA ALA A 65 -18.16 1.47 -3.49
C ALA A 65 -16.77 0.85 -3.36
N LEU A 66 -16.67 -0.46 -3.18
CA LEU A 66 -15.41 -1.18 -3.02
C LEU A 66 -14.99 -1.90 -4.31
N THR A 67 -15.43 -1.39 -5.44
CA THR A 67 -14.96 -1.88 -6.73
C THR A 67 -13.46 -1.65 -6.84
N CYS A 68 -12.77 -2.63 -7.38
CA CYS A 68 -11.33 -2.57 -7.53
C CYS A 68 -10.91 -1.39 -8.43
N VAL A 69 -10.13 -0.47 -7.89
CA VAL A 69 -9.40 0.51 -8.68
C VAL A 69 -8.20 -0.17 -9.31
N ASP A 70 -7.99 0.00 -10.61
CA ASP A 70 -6.88 -0.62 -11.34
C ASP A 70 -6.84 -2.17 -11.24
N CYS A 71 -7.98 -2.79 -11.55
CA CYS A 71 -8.13 -4.24 -11.52
C CYS A 71 -7.14 -4.97 -12.43
N SER A 72 -6.82 -4.39 -13.57
CA SER A 72 -5.88 -4.99 -14.53
C SER A 72 -4.48 -5.14 -13.93
N THR A 73 -4.00 -4.13 -13.22
CA THR A 73 -2.72 -4.17 -12.51
C THR A 73 -2.74 -5.17 -11.35
N LYS A 74 -3.85 -5.24 -10.60
CA LYS A 74 -4.04 -6.25 -9.55
C LYS A 74 -3.99 -7.67 -10.10
N GLU A 75 -4.66 -7.92 -11.22
CA GLU A 75 -4.66 -9.23 -11.89
C GLU A 75 -3.28 -9.61 -12.40
N LYS A 76 -2.53 -8.65 -12.99
CA LYS A 76 -1.15 -8.85 -13.41
C LYS A 76 -0.28 -9.25 -12.23
N LEU A 77 -0.35 -8.52 -11.11
CA LEU A 77 0.39 -8.83 -9.89
C LEU A 77 0.06 -10.25 -9.37
N GLN A 78 -1.21 -10.60 -9.31
CA GLN A 78 -1.62 -11.95 -8.87
C GLN A 78 -1.14 -13.05 -9.82
N THR A 79 -1.16 -12.79 -11.11
CA THR A 79 -0.66 -13.75 -12.12
C THR A 79 0.85 -13.90 -12.00
N ALA A 80 1.59 -12.79 -11.84
CA ALA A 80 3.02 -12.81 -11.59
C ALA A 80 3.40 -13.65 -10.36
N ARG A 81 2.66 -13.51 -9.26
CA ARG A 81 2.83 -14.34 -8.04
C ARG A 81 2.61 -15.83 -8.29
N LYS A 82 1.59 -16.18 -9.09
CA LYS A 82 1.33 -17.58 -9.46
C LYS A 82 2.48 -18.16 -10.29
N LEU A 83 3.04 -17.39 -11.21
CA LEU A 83 4.18 -17.79 -12.01
C LEU A 83 5.45 -17.93 -11.14
N PHE A 84 5.69 -16.98 -10.25
CA PHE A 84 6.78 -17.05 -9.27
C PHE A 84 6.71 -18.31 -8.41
N ALA A 85 5.52 -18.63 -7.88
CA ALA A 85 5.31 -19.86 -7.09
C ALA A 85 5.59 -21.14 -7.89
N LYS A 86 5.36 -21.11 -9.21
CA LYS A 86 5.70 -22.19 -10.15
C LYS A 86 7.16 -22.18 -10.60
N LYS A 87 8.00 -21.26 -10.06
CA LYS A 87 9.40 -21.04 -10.46
C LYS A 87 9.57 -20.61 -11.94
N GLN A 88 8.52 -20.06 -12.54
CA GLN A 88 8.56 -19.47 -13.88
C GLN A 88 9.00 -18.01 -13.77
N PHE A 89 10.26 -17.82 -13.38
CA PHE A 89 10.79 -16.54 -12.94
C PHE A 89 10.78 -15.48 -14.05
N ASP A 90 11.20 -15.81 -15.26
CA ASP A 90 11.27 -14.84 -16.38
C ASP A 90 9.86 -14.33 -16.74
N GLN A 91 8.88 -15.23 -16.87
CA GLN A 91 7.50 -14.85 -17.16
C GLN A 91 6.88 -14.01 -16.01
N SER A 92 7.25 -14.33 -14.77
CA SER A 92 6.84 -13.54 -13.61
C SER A 92 7.42 -12.12 -13.66
N LEU A 93 8.71 -11.98 -14.04
CA LEU A 93 9.38 -10.67 -14.18
C LEU A 93 8.74 -9.82 -15.28
N GLU A 94 8.37 -10.41 -16.43
CA GLU A 94 7.67 -9.69 -17.49
C GLU A 94 6.39 -9.03 -16.99
N LEU A 95 5.61 -9.72 -16.16
CA LEU A 95 4.38 -9.17 -15.61
C LEU A 95 4.65 -8.10 -14.53
N TYR A 96 5.64 -8.31 -13.64
CA TYR A 96 6.01 -7.29 -12.68
C TYR A 96 6.48 -6.00 -13.37
N ASN A 97 7.23 -6.11 -14.47
CA ASN A 97 7.70 -4.95 -15.24
C ASN A 97 6.57 -4.17 -15.93
N GLN A 98 5.40 -4.78 -16.11
CA GLN A 98 4.22 -4.11 -16.66
C GLN A 98 3.40 -3.34 -15.61
N ILE A 99 3.78 -3.39 -14.33
CA ILE A 99 3.09 -2.67 -13.25
C ILE A 99 3.61 -1.23 -13.22
N PRO A 100 2.75 -0.23 -13.51
CA PRO A 100 3.19 1.15 -13.64
C PRO A 100 3.64 1.76 -12.31
N LYS A 101 4.63 2.65 -12.35
CA LYS A 101 4.98 3.52 -11.22
C LYS A 101 3.77 4.37 -10.82
N GLY A 102 3.64 4.64 -9.53
CA GLY A 102 2.53 5.45 -9.00
C GLY A 102 1.23 4.70 -8.79
N THR A 103 1.14 3.41 -9.16
CA THR A 103 0.02 2.56 -8.75
C THR A 103 0.24 2.03 -7.34
N ASP A 104 -0.84 1.72 -6.63
CA ASP A 104 -0.82 1.12 -5.29
C ASP A 104 -0.12 -0.25 -5.23
N TYR A 105 0.15 -0.86 -6.38
CA TYR A 105 0.77 -2.18 -6.51
C TYR A 105 2.25 -2.13 -6.84
N TRP A 106 2.80 -0.94 -7.14
CA TRP A 106 4.16 -0.80 -7.62
C TRP A 106 5.22 -1.23 -6.59
N PHE A 107 5.09 -0.79 -5.32
CA PHE A 107 6.02 -1.19 -4.26
C PHE A 107 6.07 -2.71 -4.07
N GLN A 108 4.91 -3.37 -4.09
CA GLN A 108 4.83 -4.82 -4.01
C GLN A 108 5.50 -5.49 -5.21
N ALA A 109 5.29 -4.95 -6.41
CA ALA A 109 5.92 -5.48 -7.62
C ALA A 109 7.44 -5.35 -7.57
N VAL A 110 7.98 -4.22 -7.11
CA VAL A 110 9.44 -4.00 -6.98
C VAL A 110 10.04 -4.95 -5.93
N GLU A 111 9.38 -5.14 -4.79
CA GLU A 111 9.82 -6.06 -3.74
C GLU A 111 9.83 -7.52 -4.26
N GLU A 112 8.76 -7.93 -4.91
CA GLU A 112 8.64 -9.28 -5.47
C GLU A 112 9.58 -9.53 -6.65
N LYS A 113 9.92 -8.49 -7.45
CA LYS A 113 11.02 -8.53 -8.43
C LYS A 113 12.36 -8.79 -7.74
N GLY A 114 12.63 -8.11 -6.64
CA GLY A 114 13.84 -8.32 -5.86
C GLY A 114 13.98 -9.76 -5.38
N TRP A 115 12.90 -10.34 -4.84
CA TRP A 115 12.87 -11.76 -4.47
C TRP A 115 13.02 -12.69 -5.66
N ASN A 116 12.46 -12.34 -6.80
CA ASN A 116 12.57 -13.10 -8.03
C ASN A 116 14.04 -13.19 -8.49
N TYR A 117 14.73 -12.07 -8.60
CA TYR A 117 16.16 -12.02 -8.92
C TYR A 117 17.02 -12.76 -7.87
N PHE A 118 16.69 -12.60 -6.59
CA PHE A 118 17.39 -13.33 -5.53
C PHE A 118 17.28 -14.85 -5.71
N ARG A 119 16.10 -15.36 -6.07
CA ARG A 119 15.86 -16.77 -6.37
C ARG A 119 16.59 -17.27 -7.61
N GLN A 120 16.77 -16.42 -8.60
CA GLN A 120 17.54 -16.70 -9.80
C GLN A 120 19.06 -16.58 -9.58
N ASN A 121 19.49 -16.24 -8.37
CA ASN A 121 20.89 -16.05 -8.03
C ASN A 121 21.52 -14.77 -8.63
N ASP A 122 20.71 -13.85 -9.13
CA ASP A 122 21.10 -12.54 -9.63
C ASP A 122 21.08 -11.52 -8.47
N SER A 123 22.17 -11.51 -7.69
CA SER A 123 22.26 -10.66 -6.51
C SER A 123 22.36 -9.18 -6.84
N GLU A 124 22.92 -8.82 -7.99
CA GLU A 124 23.05 -7.42 -8.42
C GLU A 124 21.68 -6.80 -8.66
N LYS A 125 20.85 -7.46 -9.47
CA LYS A 125 19.49 -6.99 -9.72
C LYS A 125 18.61 -7.06 -8.47
N ALA A 126 18.76 -8.09 -7.62
CA ALA A 126 18.04 -8.15 -6.35
C ALA A 126 18.37 -6.95 -5.45
N LEU A 127 19.67 -6.60 -5.35
CA LEU A 127 20.12 -5.44 -4.59
C LEU A 127 19.64 -4.12 -5.20
N ALA A 128 19.61 -3.99 -6.52
CA ALA A 128 19.08 -2.82 -7.20
C ALA A 128 17.59 -2.56 -6.86
N GLN A 129 16.77 -3.63 -6.83
CA GLN A 129 15.36 -3.50 -6.45
C GLN A 129 15.19 -3.09 -4.98
N SER A 130 15.95 -3.70 -4.06
CA SER A 130 15.86 -3.33 -2.65
C SER A 130 16.37 -1.90 -2.39
N LYS A 131 17.41 -1.44 -3.07
CA LYS A 131 17.88 -0.04 -3.01
C LYS A 131 16.84 0.94 -3.54
N THR A 132 16.10 0.56 -4.60
CA THR A 132 14.97 1.34 -5.10
C THR A 132 13.91 1.54 -4.01
N LEU A 133 13.51 0.46 -3.32
CA LEU A 133 12.54 0.52 -2.22
C LEU A 133 13.05 1.32 -1.02
N LEU A 134 14.33 1.19 -0.69
CA LEU A 134 14.95 1.85 0.45
C LEU A 134 15.56 3.22 0.11
N SER A 135 15.22 3.78 -1.07
CA SER A 135 15.56 5.15 -1.39
C SER A 135 14.94 6.13 -0.37
N PRO A 136 15.50 7.32 -0.15
CA PRO A 136 15.02 8.26 0.87
C PRO A 136 13.53 8.60 0.76
N GLN A 137 12.97 8.55 -0.46
CA GLN A 137 11.56 8.86 -0.72
C GLN A 137 10.60 7.77 -0.21
N PHE A 138 11.07 6.51 -0.10
CA PHE A 138 10.20 5.36 0.13
C PHE A 138 10.54 4.57 1.39
N SER A 139 11.75 4.75 1.94
CA SER A 139 12.27 3.96 3.07
C SER A 139 11.37 3.96 4.32
N GLU A 140 10.57 5.00 4.51
CA GLU A 140 9.67 5.10 5.65
C GLU A 140 8.30 4.46 5.39
N VAL A 141 7.89 4.37 4.10
CA VAL A 141 6.55 3.86 3.72
C VAL A 141 6.56 2.39 3.31
N VAL A 142 7.73 1.82 2.97
CA VAL A 142 7.85 0.40 2.63
C VAL A 142 7.87 -0.48 3.89
N GLY A 143 7.49 -1.74 3.72
CA GLY A 143 7.52 -2.73 4.79
C GLY A 143 8.94 -3.11 5.22
N THR A 144 9.03 -3.80 6.35
CA THR A 144 10.32 -4.28 6.92
C THR A 144 10.99 -5.34 6.05
N GLU A 145 10.26 -6.00 5.16
CA GLU A 145 10.75 -7.06 4.28
C GLU A 145 11.78 -6.54 3.26
N ALA A 146 11.65 -5.28 2.80
CA ALA A 146 12.61 -4.66 1.91
C ALA A 146 14.03 -4.58 2.54
N TYR A 147 14.11 -4.27 3.83
CA TYR A 147 15.38 -4.26 4.58
C TYR A 147 15.96 -5.66 4.74
N PHE A 148 15.11 -6.65 4.98
CA PHE A 148 15.54 -8.04 5.06
C PHE A 148 16.09 -8.54 3.72
N LEU A 149 15.39 -8.28 2.61
CA LEU A 149 15.86 -8.64 1.27
C LEU A 149 17.23 -8.01 0.96
N GLN A 150 17.39 -6.71 1.28
CA GLN A 150 18.67 -6.02 1.08
C GLN A 150 19.79 -6.66 1.91
N SER A 151 19.58 -6.84 3.21
CA SER A 151 20.58 -7.42 4.11
C SER A 151 20.95 -8.86 3.71
N LEU A 152 19.95 -9.67 3.32
CA LEU A 152 20.19 -11.04 2.87
C LEU A 152 20.99 -11.08 1.56
N THR A 153 20.69 -10.15 0.64
CA THR A 153 21.42 -10.04 -0.64
C THR A 153 22.87 -9.57 -0.38
N GLN A 154 23.06 -8.60 0.51
CA GLN A 154 24.38 -8.12 0.93
C GLN A 154 25.21 -9.24 1.58
N LEU A 155 24.60 -10.06 2.44
CA LEU A 155 25.27 -11.23 3.02
C LEU A 155 25.74 -12.21 1.93
N LYS A 156 24.94 -12.41 0.90
CA LYS A 156 25.25 -13.31 -0.21
C LYS A 156 26.44 -12.85 -1.05
N ILE A 157 26.63 -11.54 -1.18
CA ILE A 157 27.75 -10.94 -1.92
C ILE A 157 28.90 -10.50 -1.01
N CYS A 158 28.85 -10.83 0.29
CA CYS A 158 29.84 -10.45 1.29
C CYS A 158 30.01 -8.93 1.49
N ASP A 159 28.97 -8.16 1.25
CA ASP A 159 28.92 -6.72 1.58
C ASP A 159 28.54 -6.51 3.05
N TYR A 160 29.45 -6.84 3.96
CA TYR A 160 29.20 -6.75 5.40
C TYR A 160 29.03 -5.32 5.88
N LYS A 161 29.76 -4.37 5.27
CA LYS A 161 29.60 -2.94 5.59
C LYS A 161 28.18 -2.47 5.23
N GLY A 162 27.69 -2.89 4.09
CA GLY A 162 26.32 -2.61 3.67
C GLY A 162 25.28 -3.21 4.61
N ILE A 163 25.51 -4.42 5.17
CA ILE A 163 24.59 -5.03 6.16
C ILE A 163 24.45 -4.13 7.38
N PHE A 164 25.53 -3.67 7.99
CA PHE A 164 25.47 -2.79 9.15
C PHE A 164 24.77 -1.47 8.83
N ALA A 165 25.08 -0.87 7.68
CA ALA A 165 24.41 0.36 7.23
C ALA A 165 22.91 0.15 7.03
N THR A 166 22.50 -0.98 6.46
CA THR A 166 21.07 -1.32 6.28
C THR A 166 20.37 -1.52 7.62
N HIS A 167 21.02 -2.14 8.60
CA HIS A 167 20.48 -2.32 9.95
C HIS A 167 20.33 -1.00 10.70
N GLU A 168 21.27 -0.09 10.60
CA GLU A 168 21.14 1.24 11.18
C GLU A 168 20.00 2.03 10.53
N MET A 169 19.90 1.99 9.19
CA MET A 169 18.77 2.59 8.47
C MET A 169 17.43 2.00 8.92
N PHE A 170 17.34 0.67 9.09
CA PHE A 170 16.13 0.01 9.61
C PHE A 170 15.75 0.54 10.99
N LYS A 171 16.72 0.62 11.91
CA LYS A 171 16.48 1.14 13.26
C LYS A 171 16.02 2.60 13.23
N GLU A 172 16.64 3.42 12.40
CA GLU A 172 16.30 4.84 12.28
C GLU A 172 14.89 5.04 11.69
N LYS A 173 14.60 4.37 10.57
CA LYS A 173 13.38 4.64 9.78
C LYS A 173 12.15 3.86 10.25
N GLN A 174 12.32 2.65 10.77
CA GLN A 174 11.19 1.76 11.06
C GLN A 174 10.82 1.67 12.54
N LYS A 175 11.72 2.06 13.47
CA LYS A 175 11.47 1.92 14.92
C LYS A 175 10.18 2.60 15.38
N GLY A 176 9.96 3.83 14.97
CA GLY A 176 8.76 4.61 15.34
C GLY A 176 7.49 3.91 14.87
N ARG A 177 7.45 3.54 13.60
CA ARG A 177 6.30 2.86 12.98
C ARG A 177 6.02 1.50 13.63
N VAL A 178 7.05 0.68 13.84
CA VAL A 178 6.90 -0.64 14.49
C VAL A 178 6.28 -0.50 15.88
N VAL A 179 6.72 0.49 16.66
CA VAL A 179 6.16 0.77 18.01
C VAL A 179 4.70 1.22 17.92
N ASP A 180 4.36 2.08 16.96
CA ASP A 180 2.98 2.56 16.80
C ASP A 180 2.03 1.45 16.36
N VAL A 181 2.46 0.60 15.41
CA VAL A 181 1.69 -0.59 14.98
C VAL A 181 1.54 -1.57 16.13
N GLN A 182 2.57 -1.80 16.94
CA GLN A 182 2.48 -2.66 18.14
C GLN A 182 1.47 -2.15 19.16
N LYS A 183 1.45 -0.84 19.44
CA LYS A 183 0.44 -0.22 20.31
C LYS A 183 -0.96 -0.35 19.72
N LEU A 184 -1.08 -0.17 18.42
CA LEU A 184 -2.33 -0.26 17.68
C LEU A 184 -2.95 -1.67 17.77
N ALA A 185 -2.15 -2.73 17.81
CA ALA A 185 -2.61 -4.10 18.01
C ALA A 185 -3.43 -4.27 19.30
N SER A 186 -3.15 -3.53 20.35
CA SER A 186 -3.89 -3.57 21.61
C SER A 186 -5.08 -2.60 21.67
N THR A 187 -4.99 -1.46 20.98
CA THR A 187 -6.00 -0.39 21.07
C THR A 187 -7.03 -0.39 19.94
N GLY A 188 -6.64 -0.88 18.76
CA GLY A 188 -7.43 -0.84 17.52
C GLY A 188 -7.72 0.57 17.00
N MET A 189 -7.10 1.61 17.59
CA MET A 189 -7.29 3.00 17.20
C MET A 189 -6.08 3.83 17.65
N ASN A 190 -5.62 4.72 16.77
CA ASN A 190 -4.68 5.78 17.09
C ASN A 190 -5.09 7.10 16.40
N GLU A 191 -4.36 8.17 16.64
CA GLU A 191 -4.66 9.49 16.06
C GLU A 191 -4.56 9.48 14.51
N ALA A 192 -3.59 8.75 13.95
CA ALA A 192 -3.43 8.65 12.50
C ALA A 192 -4.67 8.02 11.86
N PHE A 193 -5.17 6.91 12.41
CA PHE A 193 -6.38 6.29 11.88
C PHE A 193 -7.63 7.13 12.14
N ALA A 194 -7.72 7.82 13.26
CA ALA A 194 -8.81 8.76 13.52
C ALA A 194 -8.86 9.89 12.47
N LYS A 195 -7.69 10.39 12.02
CA LYS A 195 -7.61 11.36 10.92
C LYS A 195 -8.05 10.76 9.58
N VAL A 196 -7.69 9.51 9.29
CA VAL A 196 -8.17 8.79 8.10
C VAL A 196 -9.68 8.66 8.14
N VAL A 197 -10.26 8.20 9.25
CA VAL A 197 -11.71 8.07 9.43
C VAL A 197 -12.42 9.41 9.24
N ALA A 198 -11.89 10.50 9.83
CA ALA A 198 -12.49 11.81 9.70
C ALA A 198 -12.53 12.31 8.24
N LYS A 199 -11.43 12.12 7.49
CA LYS A 199 -11.27 12.60 6.12
C LYS A 199 -11.88 11.67 5.06
N ALA A 200 -12.16 10.40 5.38
CA ALA A 200 -12.66 9.44 4.41
C ALA A 200 -14.03 9.87 3.86
N ASP A 201 -14.08 10.16 2.57
CA ASP A 201 -15.28 10.43 1.79
C ASP A 201 -15.34 9.56 0.54
N LEU A 202 -14.20 9.39 -0.13
CA LEU A 202 -14.09 8.60 -1.36
C LEU A 202 -13.73 7.14 -1.05
N PHE A 203 -14.38 6.22 -1.74
CA PHE A 203 -14.12 4.78 -1.65
C PHE A 203 -13.95 4.17 -3.05
N PRO A 204 -13.08 3.14 -3.21
CA PRO A 204 -12.21 2.62 -2.15
C PRO A 204 -11.08 3.60 -1.78
N LEU A 205 -10.54 3.43 -0.57
CA LEU A 205 -9.35 4.18 -0.16
C LEU A 205 -8.17 3.82 -1.07
N VAL A 206 -7.42 4.84 -1.48
CA VAL A 206 -6.20 4.70 -2.27
C VAL A 206 -5.03 5.39 -1.56
N ALA A 207 -3.81 4.93 -1.83
CA ALA A 207 -2.61 5.41 -1.13
C ALA A 207 -2.43 6.93 -1.16
N LYS A 208 -2.74 7.57 -2.30
CA LYS A 208 -2.59 9.03 -2.48
C LYS A 208 -3.39 9.88 -1.48
N ASP A 209 -4.49 9.34 -0.94
CA ASP A 209 -5.41 10.07 -0.07
C ASP A 209 -5.06 9.92 1.42
N LEU A 210 -4.04 9.11 1.74
CA LEU A 210 -3.74 8.69 3.11
C LEU A 210 -2.65 9.53 3.80
N GLY A 211 -1.86 10.30 3.02
CA GLY A 211 -0.82 11.19 3.55
C GLY A 211 0.14 10.45 4.51
N ASP A 212 0.50 11.10 5.62
CA ASP A 212 1.46 10.57 6.60
C ASP A 212 0.94 9.38 7.42
N SER A 213 -0.29 8.93 7.19
CA SER A 213 -0.87 7.81 7.95
C SER A 213 -0.07 6.51 7.81
N PHE A 214 0.62 6.32 6.68
CA PHE A 214 1.52 5.17 6.45
C PHE A 214 2.62 5.02 7.51
N LEU A 215 3.05 6.13 8.11
CA LEU A 215 4.10 6.13 9.13
C LEU A 215 3.64 5.57 10.48
N HIS A 216 2.34 5.38 10.67
CA HIS A 216 1.73 5.05 11.96
C HIS A 216 0.72 3.90 11.90
N LEU A 217 0.48 3.35 10.71
CA LEU A 217 -0.53 2.32 10.47
C LEU A 217 0.10 1.11 9.75
N PRO A 218 -0.54 -0.06 9.79
CA PRO A 218 -0.10 -1.23 9.02
C PRO A 218 0.04 -0.92 7.53
N VAL A 219 1.08 -1.43 6.86
CA VAL A 219 1.43 -1.03 5.47
C VAL A 219 0.26 -1.14 4.50
N LEU A 220 -0.54 -2.17 4.60
CA LEU A 220 -1.60 -2.49 3.64
C LEU A 220 -3.01 -2.33 4.21
N TYR A 221 -3.18 -1.61 5.33
CA TYR A 221 -4.47 -1.45 5.99
C TYR A 221 -5.57 -0.93 5.04
N TYR A 222 -5.24 -0.01 4.15
CA TYR A 222 -6.15 0.59 3.19
C TYR A 222 -6.58 -0.35 2.05
N LYS A 223 -5.90 -1.49 1.86
CA LYS A 223 -6.27 -2.54 0.88
C LYS A 223 -7.16 -3.62 1.49
N ASP A 224 -7.35 -3.61 2.80
CA ASP A 224 -8.20 -4.58 3.47
C ASP A 224 -9.67 -4.27 3.24
N LEU A 225 -10.34 -5.12 2.47
CA LEU A 225 -11.74 -4.90 2.07
C LEU A 225 -12.70 -4.96 3.27
N GLU A 226 -12.38 -5.76 4.30
CA GLU A 226 -13.20 -5.82 5.50
C GLU A 226 -13.13 -4.51 6.28
N LEU A 227 -11.92 -3.98 6.48
CA LEU A 227 -11.73 -2.68 7.14
C LEU A 227 -12.44 -1.56 6.37
N GLN A 228 -12.26 -1.51 5.04
CA GLN A 228 -12.93 -0.52 4.20
C GLN A 228 -14.45 -0.65 4.24
N GLY A 229 -14.98 -1.88 4.23
CA GLY A 229 -16.43 -2.12 4.34
C GLY A 229 -17.00 -1.63 5.66
N GLN A 230 -16.30 -1.83 6.79
CA GLN A 230 -16.74 -1.30 8.08
C GLN A 230 -16.63 0.23 8.14
N LEU A 231 -15.58 0.82 7.56
CA LEU A 231 -15.41 2.26 7.46
C LEU A 231 -16.52 2.89 6.60
N LEU A 232 -16.84 2.30 5.45
CA LEU A 232 -17.94 2.73 4.60
C LEU A 232 -19.28 2.72 5.36
N LYS A 233 -19.61 1.61 6.05
CA LYS A 233 -20.83 1.49 6.88
C LYS A 233 -20.88 2.56 7.96
N PHE A 234 -19.76 2.81 8.62
CA PHE A 234 -19.63 3.83 9.64
C PHE A 234 -19.91 5.23 9.06
N LYS A 235 -19.29 5.59 7.95
CA LYS A 235 -19.46 6.91 7.31
C LYS A 235 -20.87 7.11 6.75
N VAL A 236 -21.42 6.10 6.08
CA VAL A 236 -22.77 6.15 5.53
C VAL A 236 -23.81 6.28 6.65
N SER A 237 -23.70 5.49 7.72
CA SER A 237 -24.61 5.59 8.86
C SER A 237 -24.50 6.93 9.57
N GLN A 238 -23.29 7.46 9.75
CA GLN A 238 -23.06 8.79 10.30
C GLN A 238 -23.74 9.87 9.45
N LYS A 239 -23.52 9.86 8.14
CA LYS A 239 -24.12 10.82 7.20
C LYS A 239 -25.64 10.72 7.16
N ALA A 240 -26.20 9.51 7.18
CA ALA A 240 -27.63 9.29 7.25
C ALA A 240 -28.25 9.88 8.53
N LEU A 241 -27.60 9.69 9.67
CA LEU A 241 -28.03 10.26 10.96
C LEU A 241 -28.00 11.79 10.96
N GLU A 242 -26.96 12.39 10.38
CA GLU A 242 -26.85 13.84 10.20
C GLU A 242 -28.03 14.38 9.37
N VAL A 243 -28.34 13.74 8.23
CA VAL A 243 -29.47 14.12 7.38
C VAL A 243 -30.81 14.00 8.09
N LEU A 244 -31.06 12.88 8.79
CA LEU A 244 -32.32 12.67 9.51
C LEU A 244 -32.54 13.66 10.66
N LYS A 245 -31.47 14.04 11.36
CA LYS A 245 -31.52 15.08 12.41
C LYS A 245 -31.80 16.46 11.83
N ALA A 246 -31.21 16.78 10.67
CA ALA A 246 -31.38 18.09 10.04
C ALA A 246 -32.78 18.29 9.42
N GLU A 247 -33.42 17.24 8.92
CA GLU A 247 -34.72 17.30 8.23
C GLU A 247 -35.89 16.98 9.16
N ASP A 248 -35.69 16.88 10.48
CA ASP A 248 -36.70 16.66 11.53
C ASP A 248 -37.65 15.48 11.22
N GLY A 249 -37.09 14.42 10.69
CA GLY A 249 -37.76 13.37 9.94
C GLY A 249 -38.69 12.43 10.74
N GLY A 250 -38.79 12.54 12.08
CA GLY A 250 -39.67 11.71 12.91
C GLY A 250 -39.47 10.19 12.80
N MET A 251 -38.38 9.72 12.15
CA MET A 251 -38.12 8.31 11.83
C MET A 251 -37.34 7.61 12.94
N LEU A 252 -37.86 7.61 14.16
CA LEU A 252 -37.14 7.08 15.35
C LEU A 252 -36.63 5.65 15.19
N LYS A 253 -37.41 4.77 14.54
CA LYS A 253 -36.97 3.37 14.28
C LYS A 253 -35.78 3.29 13.33
N LEU A 254 -35.76 4.11 12.28
CA LEU A 254 -34.64 4.16 11.33
C LEU A 254 -33.39 4.75 12.00
N GLN A 255 -33.56 5.82 12.77
CA GLN A 255 -32.47 6.41 13.56
C GLN A 255 -31.85 5.39 14.51
N ALA A 256 -32.65 4.65 15.28
CA ALA A 256 -32.15 3.61 16.19
C ALA A 256 -31.38 2.49 15.45
N THR A 257 -31.85 2.13 14.25
CA THR A 257 -31.18 1.13 13.41
C THR A 257 -29.84 1.64 12.90
N LEU A 258 -29.78 2.88 12.44
CA LEU A 258 -28.57 3.54 11.97
C LEU A 258 -27.57 3.79 13.09
N ASP A 259 -28.02 4.19 14.30
CA ASP A 259 -27.16 4.32 15.47
C ASP A 259 -26.51 2.98 15.84
N LYS A 260 -27.28 1.91 15.84
CA LYS A 260 -26.75 0.56 16.06
C LYS A 260 -25.74 0.17 14.97
N MET A 261 -26.05 0.40 13.70
CA MET A 261 -25.12 0.11 12.60
C MET A 261 -23.83 0.92 12.72
N ASN A 262 -23.91 2.19 13.11
CA ASN A 262 -22.77 3.07 13.33
C ASN A 262 -21.87 2.54 14.45
N GLN A 263 -22.42 2.19 15.60
CA GLN A 263 -21.68 1.65 16.74
C GLN A 263 -21.05 0.28 16.42
N ASP A 264 -21.81 -0.62 15.79
CA ASP A 264 -21.34 -1.97 15.43
C ASP A 264 -20.21 -1.89 14.39
N SER A 265 -20.35 -1.04 13.36
CA SER A 265 -19.30 -0.87 12.34
C SER A 265 -18.05 -0.22 12.92
N PHE A 266 -18.18 0.77 13.80
CA PHE A 266 -17.02 1.36 14.50
C PHE A 266 -16.29 0.32 15.35
N LYS A 267 -17.01 -0.51 16.09
CA LYS A 267 -16.43 -1.59 16.91
C LYS A 267 -15.69 -2.61 16.02
N LYS A 268 -16.33 -3.05 14.93
CA LYS A 268 -15.73 -4.02 14.00
C LYS A 268 -14.52 -3.43 13.28
N MET A 269 -14.57 -2.18 12.87
CA MET A 269 -13.45 -1.45 12.25
C MET A 269 -12.24 -1.42 13.19
N LYS A 270 -12.44 -1.07 14.47
CA LYS A 270 -11.36 -1.11 15.47
C LYS A 270 -10.79 -2.52 15.67
N ALA A 271 -11.64 -3.52 15.77
CA ALA A 271 -11.22 -4.91 15.91
C ALA A 271 -10.41 -5.38 14.70
N ARG A 272 -10.87 -5.06 13.47
CA ARG A 272 -10.14 -5.41 12.25
C ARG A 272 -8.78 -4.74 12.16
N LEU A 273 -8.71 -3.44 12.48
CA LEU A 273 -7.45 -2.73 12.49
C LEU A 273 -6.47 -3.29 13.53
N ALA A 274 -6.96 -3.66 14.72
CA ALA A 274 -6.14 -4.34 15.73
C ALA A 274 -5.58 -5.68 15.21
N THR A 275 -6.40 -6.47 14.52
CA THR A 275 -5.95 -7.74 13.91
C THR A 275 -4.87 -7.50 12.86
N LEU A 276 -5.05 -6.53 11.96
CA LEU A 276 -4.04 -6.19 10.95
C LEU A 276 -2.71 -5.73 11.60
N ALA A 277 -2.80 -4.94 12.66
CA ALA A 277 -1.64 -4.48 13.42
C ALA A 277 -0.95 -5.65 14.17
N GLU A 278 -1.71 -6.60 14.71
CA GLU A 278 -1.17 -7.81 15.35
C GLU A 278 -0.43 -8.68 14.35
N ASP A 279 -1.02 -8.91 13.18
CA ASP A 279 -0.41 -9.71 12.12
C ASP A 279 0.89 -9.08 11.63
N GLU A 280 0.90 -7.77 11.38
CA GLU A 280 2.13 -7.07 11.01
C GLU A 280 3.17 -7.08 12.13
N THR A 281 2.75 -6.95 13.40
CA THR A 281 3.68 -7.05 14.55
C THR A 281 4.36 -8.42 14.60
N LYS A 282 3.62 -9.49 14.35
CA LYS A 282 4.18 -10.85 14.26
C LYS A 282 5.20 -10.98 13.12
N GLU A 283 4.86 -10.45 11.94
CA GLU A 283 5.78 -10.46 10.79
C GLU A 283 7.02 -9.61 11.06
N ASN A 284 6.86 -8.40 11.59
CA ASN A 284 7.97 -7.54 11.97
C ASN A 284 8.92 -8.22 12.97
N SER A 285 8.37 -8.93 13.97
CA SER A 285 9.19 -9.70 14.93
C SER A 285 10.03 -10.76 14.24
N LYS A 286 9.47 -11.49 13.27
CA LYS A 286 10.21 -12.49 12.48
C LYS A 286 11.31 -11.84 11.65
N ILE A 287 11.03 -10.70 11.03
CA ILE A 287 12.01 -9.97 10.23
C ILE A 287 13.16 -9.47 11.11
N VAL A 288 12.87 -8.88 12.28
CA VAL A 288 13.89 -8.45 13.23
C VAL A 288 14.79 -9.61 13.65
N GLN A 289 14.23 -10.78 13.97
CA GLN A 289 15.01 -11.97 14.29
C GLN A 289 15.92 -12.39 13.13
N LYS A 290 15.42 -12.37 11.89
CA LYS A 290 16.22 -12.70 10.70
C LYS A 290 17.34 -11.68 10.46
N LEU A 291 17.07 -10.39 10.63
CA LEU A 291 18.09 -9.34 10.55
C LEU A 291 19.18 -9.56 11.58
N ASN A 292 18.85 -9.84 12.84
CA ASN A 292 19.82 -10.13 13.89
C ASN A 292 20.67 -11.36 13.55
N LEU A 293 20.08 -12.41 12.97
CA LEU A 293 20.84 -13.58 12.52
C LEU A 293 21.81 -13.25 11.38
N ILE A 294 21.40 -12.39 10.44
CA ILE A 294 22.31 -11.91 9.37
C ILE A 294 23.47 -11.11 9.96
N GLU A 295 23.20 -10.25 10.95
CA GLU A 295 24.24 -9.46 11.62
C GLU A 295 25.26 -10.36 12.33
N VAL A 296 24.79 -11.35 13.07
CA VAL A 296 25.66 -12.34 13.75
C VAL A 296 26.50 -13.12 12.73
N GLU A 297 25.89 -13.59 11.65
CA GLU A 297 26.60 -14.30 10.58
C GLU A 297 27.65 -13.41 9.90
N ALA A 298 27.32 -12.14 9.66
CA ALA A 298 28.27 -11.17 9.10
C ALA A 298 29.48 -10.96 10.03
N ILE A 299 29.26 -10.79 11.34
CA ILE A 299 30.30 -10.66 12.35
C ILE A 299 31.19 -11.90 12.37
N GLN A 300 30.61 -13.10 12.37
CA GLN A 300 31.37 -14.35 12.35
C GLN A 300 32.25 -14.48 11.11
N ARG A 301 31.71 -14.12 9.93
CA ARG A 301 32.48 -14.15 8.68
C ARG A 301 33.64 -13.15 8.67
N ILE A 302 33.42 -11.94 9.18
CA ILE A 302 34.47 -10.93 9.31
C ILE A 302 35.63 -11.44 10.21
N HIS A 303 35.28 -12.03 11.36
CA HIS A 303 36.30 -12.54 12.29
C HIS A 303 37.06 -13.76 11.78
N THR A 304 36.44 -14.52 10.87
CA THR A 304 37.13 -15.69 10.26
C THR A 304 38.00 -15.31 9.06
N ASP A 305 37.82 -14.11 8.51
CA ASP A 305 38.59 -13.60 7.37
C ASP A 305 39.37 -12.32 7.75
N LEU A 306 40.66 -12.49 8.05
CA LEU A 306 41.55 -11.39 8.42
C LEU A 306 41.74 -10.34 7.31
N SER A 307 41.51 -10.70 6.04
CA SER A 307 41.60 -9.75 4.92
C SER A 307 40.39 -8.79 4.92
N LEU A 308 39.20 -9.31 5.21
CA LEU A 308 37.96 -8.51 5.29
C LEU A 308 37.96 -7.58 6.51
N SER A 309 38.55 -8.02 7.63
CA SER A 309 38.64 -7.18 8.84
C SER A 309 39.49 -5.92 8.59
N LYS A 310 40.59 -6.02 7.80
CA LYS A 310 41.41 -4.87 7.45
C LYS A 310 40.70 -3.84 6.60
N ASP A 311 39.86 -4.27 5.66
CA ASP A 311 39.06 -3.37 4.79
C ASP A 311 37.98 -2.62 5.57
N LEU A 312 37.37 -3.24 6.58
CA LEU A 312 36.36 -2.61 7.45
C LEU A 312 36.97 -1.56 8.39
N TYR A 313 38.20 -1.78 8.85
CA TYR A 313 38.92 -0.85 9.72
C TYR A 313 39.69 0.24 8.94
N SER A 314 39.84 0.10 7.62
CA SER A 314 40.40 1.18 6.80
C SER A 314 39.38 2.31 6.75
N LYS A 315 39.57 3.34 7.59
CA LYS A 315 38.86 4.60 7.48
C LYS A 315 39.02 5.08 6.05
N GLY A 316 37.89 5.30 5.34
CA GLY A 316 37.92 5.92 4.01
C GLY A 316 38.77 7.19 4.11
N LYS A 317 39.92 7.21 3.44
CA LYS A 317 40.66 8.45 3.27
C LYS A 317 39.76 9.34 2.41
N PHE A 318 39.22 10.39 3.01
CA PHE A 318 38.69 11.52 2.24
C PHE A 318 39.86 12.01 1.39
N LYS A 319 39.68 12.03 0.07
CA LYS A 319 40.62 12.75 -0.78
C LYS A 319 40.48 14.22 -0.36
N ASP A 320 41.64 14.85 -0.03
CA ASP A 320 41.70 16.29 0.16
C ASP A 320 41.14 16.98 -1.09
N THR A 321 39.93 17.54 -0.95
CA THR A 321 39.30 18.33 -1.98
C THR A 321 39.76 19.77 -1.83
N GLN A 322 40.18 20.40 -2.92
CA GLN A 322 40.47 21.83 -2.93
C GLN A 322 39.22 22.63 -2.61
N GLU A 323 39.34 23.77 -1.93
CA GLU A 323 38.25 24.61 -1.39
C GLU A 323 37.17 25.00 -2.41
N ASP A 324 37.47 24.96 -3.69
CA ASP A 324 36.56 25.35 -4.79
C ASP A 324 35.89 24.15 -5.48
N GLN A 325 36.02 22.93 -4.99
CA GLN A 325 35.41 21.75 -5.60
C GLN A 325 34.17 21.28 -4.85
N LEU A 326 33.02 21.41 -5.49
CA LEU A 326 31.80 20.74 -5.07
C LEU A 326 31.94 19.23 -5.36
N VAL A 327 32.12 18.45 -4.32
CA VAL A 327 32.16 16.98 -4.44
C VAL A 327 30.77 16.43 -4.16
N PHE A 328 30.11 15.92 -5.19
CA PHE A 328 28.96 15.09 -5.03
C PHE A 328 29.43 13.67 -4.73
N MET A 329 29.28 13.25 -3.48
CA MET A 329 29.60 11.87 -3.12
C MET A 329 28.48 10.98 -3.61
N ASP A 330 28.80 10.04 -4.50
CA ASP A 330 27.91 8.93 -4.83
C ASP A 330 27.78 8.06 -3.58
N ASP A 331 26.61 8.13 -2.94
CA ASP A 331 26.28 7.33 -1.77
C ASP A 331 25.69 5.96 -2.15
N GLY A 332 25.72 5.63 -3.45
CA GLY A 332 25.22 4.36 -4.00
C GLY A 332 23.71 4.19 -3.89
N ARG A 333 22.98 5.31 -3.75
CA ARG A 333 21.51 5.31 -3.76
C ARG A 333 20.98 5.71 -5.14
N PRO A 334 19.91 5.06 -5.63
CA PRO A 334 19.35 5.45 -6.93
C PRO A 334 18.75 6.84 -6.88
N TRP A 335 18.96 7.63 -7.92
CA TRP A 335 18.25 8.88 -8.15
C TRP A 335 16.80 8.60 -8.54
N ILE A 336 15.93 9.61 -8.43
CA ILE A 336 14.48 9.44 -8.66
C ILE A 336 14.14 9.01 -10.10
N ASP A 337 14.96 9.36 -11.06
CA ASP A 337 14.88 8.98 -12.47
C ASP A 337 15.49 7.59 -12.78
N GLU A 338 16.38 7.11 -11.90
CA GLU A 338 17.00 5.79 -12.00
C GLU A 338 16.18 4.67 -11.36
N LEU A 339 15.16 5.02 -10.59
CA LEU A 339 14.30 4.03 -9.93
C LEU A 339 13.76 3.02 -10.95
N ASP A 340 13.91 1.72 -10.68
CA ASP A 340 13.67 0.54 -11.54
C ASP A 340 14.77 0.24 -12.57
N LYS A 341 15.67 1.17 -12.87
CA LYS A 341 16.74 1.00 -13.85
C LYS A 341 18.12 1.03 -13.24
N PHE A 342 18.20 1.25 -11.91
CA PHE A 342 19.45 1.35 -11.20
C PHE A 342 20.24 0.05 -11.30
N GLU A 343 21.49 0.15 -11.71
CA GLU A 343 22.40 -0.99 -11.83
C GLU A 343 23.42 -0.98 -10.67
N VAL A 344 23.65 -2.15 -10.10
CA VAL A 344 24.62 -2.36 -9.03
C VAL A 344 25.65 -3.36 -9.52
N SER A 345 26.94 -3.03 -9.42
CA SER A 345 27.98 -4.03 -9.59
C SER A 345 28.43 -4.57 -8.23
N ALA A 346 28.38 -5.87 -8.06
CA ALA A 346 28.75 -6.55 -6.83
C ALA A 346 30.18 -7.13 -6.94
N LYS A 347 30.96 -6.93 -5.88
CA LYS A 347 32.24 -7.64 -5.76
C LYS A 347 31.97 -9.12 -5.44
N ALA A 348 32.67 -10.03 -6.12
CA ALA A 348 32.58 -11.45 -5.80
C ALA A 348 33.05 -11.72 -4.36
N CYS A 349 32.35 -12.58 -3.64
CA CYS A 349 32.82 -13.06 -2.33
C CYS A 349 34.18 -13.75 -2.45
N PRO A 350 35.12 -13.49 -1.52
CA PRO A 350 36.37 -14.24 -1.45
C PRO A 350 36.09 -15.75 -1.34
N GLN A 351 36.73 -16.54 -2.19
CA GLN A 351 36.44 -17.98 -2.35
C GLN A 351 36.73 -18.83 -1.09
N GLY A 352 37.46 -18.30 -0.08
CA GLY A 352 37.84 -19.02 1.14
C GLY A 352 36.73 -19.20 2.18
N ILE A 353 35.58 -18.49 2.05
CA ILE A 353 34.57 -18.37 3.13
C ILE A 353 33.34 -19.25 2.90
N ARG A 354 33.28 -20.03 1.84
CA ARG A 354 32.12 -20.91 1.59
C ARG A 354 32.06 -22.04 2.61
N ARG A 355 31.45 -21.83 3.78
CA ARG A 355 30.85 -22.96 4.50
C ARG A 355 29.76 -23.53 3.62
N LYS A 356 29.85 -24.81 3.26
CA LYS A 356 28.74 -25.55 2.70
C LYS A 356 27.58 -25.47 3.71
N MET A 357 26.51 -24.77 3.39
CA MET A 357 25.25 -24.91 4.07
C MET A 357 24.58 -26.22 3.65
#